data_b149bc4df16148ebb5da99d9cb8d0448
#
_entry.id   b149bc4df16148ebb5da99d9cb8d0448
#
_cell.length_a   1.000
_cell.length_b   1.000
_cell.length_c   1.000
_cell.angle_alpha   90.00
_cell.angle_beta   90.00
_cell.angle_gamma   90.00
#
_symmetry.space_group_name_H-M   'P 1'
#
loop_
_entity.id
_entity.type
_entity.pdbx_description
1 polymer ?
#
loop_
_entity_poly.entity_id
_entity_poly.type
_entity_poly.pdbx_seq_one_letter_code
_entity_poly.pdbx_strand_id
1 'polypeptide(L)'
;MKNQHKKQKSPSRWVVTIGSLRFEARGVRYGEKRRAEEEAENLFYLAYWDDEHPERQVELFSESLALNPRDGIVYLNRGIAYDALGDMERALADFEQAIRLCPKRAEAYNNRGYLRYKQGQYEQAIPDFTKAIELNPDYAQAYCSRGSAYGMLGRHEQAMADIEKAIEIDPDFLLAYVNRAAYYLNLDRIGEAEEELKYVLDHEPDDATRELTEQYLAMCHEKNKE
;
A
#
# COMPACT_ATOMS: atom_id res chain seq x y z
N MET A 1 32.60 -25.93 -52.92
CA MET A 1 32.16 -26.08 -51.52
C MET A 1 32.37 -24.74 -50.80
N LYS A 2 31.29 -23.99 -50.60
CA LYS A 2 31.35 -22.66 -49.96
C LYS A 2 30.93 -22.83 -48.49
N ASN A 3 31.89 -22.69 -47.57
CA ASN A 3 31.65 -22.63 -46.13
C ASN A 3 31.05 -21.23 -45.78
N GLN A 4 29.75 -21.19 -45.44
CA GLN A 4 29.15 -20.03 -44.87
C GLN A 4 29.39 -20.02 -43.34
N HIS A 5 30.30 -19.15 -42.87
CA HIS A 5 30.39 -18.80 -41.45
C HIS A 5 29.19 -18.00 -41.04
N LYS A 6 28.25 -18.62 -40.34
CA LYS A 6 27.21 -17.90 -39.56
C LYS A 6 27.92 -17.14 -38.43
N LYS A 7 27.95 -15.80 -38.54
CA LYS A 7 28.30 -14.92 -37.43
C LYS A 7 27.29 -15.12 -36.32
N GLN A 8 27.66 -15.79 -35.25
CA GLN A 8 26.93 -15.76 -33.99
C GLN A 8 26.96 -14.32 -33.47
N LYS A 9 25.76 -13.71 -33.35
CA LYS A 9 25.60 -12.45 -32.61
C LYS A 9 25.91 -12.72 -31.14
N SER A 10 26.94 -12.05 -30.62
CA SER A 10 27.21 -12.04 -29.18
C SER A 10 26.01 -11.50 -28.41
N PRO A 11 25.58 -12.15 -27.30
CA PRO A 11 24.51 -11.63 -26.48
C PRO A 11 24.91 -10.30 -25.85
N SER A 12 23.97 -9.36 -25.85
CA SER A 12 24.14 -8.05 -25.21
C SER A 12 24.43 -8.21 -23.72
N ARG A 13 25.50 -7.56 -23.29
CA ARG A 13 26.00 -7.58 -21.91
C ARG A 13 25.36 -6.44 -21.14
N TRP A 14 24.61 -6.76 -20.06
CA TRP A 14 24.08 -5.76 -19.13
C TRP A 14 24.92 -5.81 -17.85
N VAL A 15 25.31 -4.66 -17.34
CA VAL A 15 26.02 -4.54 -16.07
C VAL A 15 25.15 -3.70 -15.13
N VAL A 16 24.73 -4.32 -14.04
CA VAL A 16 24.03 -3.63 -12.94
C VAL A 16 24.98 -3.58 -11.76
N THR A 17 25.18 -2.39 -11.18
CA THR A 17 26.01 -2.20 -9.99
C THR A 17 25.12 -1.74 -8.85
N ILE A 18 25.04 -2.52 -7.79
CA ILE A 18 24.31 -2.19 -6.56
C ILE A 18 25.36 -2.22 -5.42
N GLY A 19 25.69 -1.04 -4.87
CA GLY A 19 26.72 -0.93 -3.85
C GLY A 19 28.11 -1.42 -4.31
N SER A 20 28.74 -2.32 -3.57
CA SER A 20 30.02 -2.94 -3.93
C SER A 20 29.89 -4.21 -4.79
N LEU A 21 28.67 -4.69 -5.08
CA LEU A 21 28.41 -5.87 -5.86
C LEU A 21 28.19 -5.51 -7.33
N ARG A 22 28.99 -6.11 -8.20
CA ARG A 22 28.92 -5.93 -9.66
C ARG A 22 28.33 -7.19 -10.29
N PHE A 23 27.12 -7.09 -10.82
CA PHE A 23 26.48 -8.19 -11.53
C PHE A 23 26.67 -8.04 -13.04
N GLU A 24 27.27 -9.03 -13.68
CA GLU A 24 27.36 -9.14 -15.13
C GLU A 24 26.33 -10.16 -15.62
N ALA A 25 25.21 -9.70 -16.15
CA ALA A 25 24.28 -10.57 -16.85
C ALA A 25 24.80 -10.84 -18.29
N ARG A 26 25.45 -11.97 -18.49
CA ARG A 26 25.68 -12.55 -19.82
C ARG A 26 24.39 -13.23 -20.25
N GLY A 27 24.06 -13.19 -21.56
CA GLY A 27 22.87 -13.76 -22.17
C GLY A 27 22.53 -15.14 -21.61
N VAL A 28 21.43 -15.15 -20.88
CA VAL A 28 21.03 -16.24 -19.97
C VAL A 28 20.54 -17.41 -20.80
N ARG A 29 21.21 -18.57 -20.72
CA ARG A 29 20.65 -19.85 -21.14
C ARG A 29 19.44 -20.18 -20.30
N TYR A 30 18.47 -20.95 -20.83
CA TYR A 30 17.19 -21.23 -20.17
C TYR A 30 17.32 -21.64 -18.67
N GLY A 31 18.36 -22.42 -18.33
CA GLY A 31 18.62 -22.81 -16.93
C GLY A 31 19.14 -21.69 -16.01
N GLU A 32 19.82 -20.68 -16.57
CA GLU A 32 20.31 -19.52 -15.83
C GLU A 32 19.16 -18.54 -15.55
N LYS A 33 18.23 -18.38 -16.51
CA LYS A 33 17.02 -17.56 -16.33
C LYS A 33 16.15 -18.12 -15.20
N ARG A 34 15.94 -19.43 -15.17
CA ARG A 34 15.17 -20.08 -14.12
C ARG A 34 15.80 -19.89 -12.73
N ARG A 35 17.13 -19.97 -12.63
CA ARG A 35 17.84 -19.73 -11.36
C ARG A 35 17.71 -18.28 -10.91
N ALA A 36 17.77 -17.32 -11.83
CA ALA A 36 17.57 -15.90 -11.50
C ALA A 36 16.14 -15.62 -11.04
N GLU A 37 15.13 -16.27 -11.62
CA GLU A 37 13.73 -16.19 -11.20
C GLU A 37 13.55 -16.80 -9.81
N GLU A 38 14.11 -17.96 -9.52
CA GLU A 38 14.11 -18.61 -8.21
C GLU A 38 14.83 -17.77 -7.13
N GLU A 39 15.93 -17.14 -7.48
CA GLU A 39 16.69 -16.25 -6.60
C GLU A 39 15.91 -14.95 -6.32
N ALA A 40 15.28 -14.37 -7.33
CA ALA A 40 14.41 -13.19 -7.17
C ALA A 40 13.23 -13.47 -6.23
N GLU A 41 12.62 -14.66 -6.36
CA GLU A 41 11.52 -15.10 -5.50
C GLU A 41 11.99 -15.30 -4.04
N ASN A 42 13.17 -15.89 -3.84
CA ASN A 42 13.74 -16.04 -2.50
C ASN A 42 14.01 -14.69 -1.84
N LEU A 43 14.58 -13.73 -2.56
CA LEU A 43 14.80 -12.37 -2.08
C LEU A 43 13.49 -11.66 -1.74
N PHE A 44 12.45 -11.87 -2.55
CA PHE A 44 11.11 -11.35 -2.25
C PHE A 44 10.58 -11.87 -0.92
N TYR A 45 10.63 -13.19 -0.68
CA TYR A 45 10.14 -13.75 0.58
C TYR A 45 10.98 -13.33 1.78
N LEU A 46 12.30 -13.20 1.64
CA LEU A 46 13.16 -12.67 2.70
C LEU A 46 12.78 -11.23 3.09
N ALA A 47 12.48 -10.39 2.09
CA ALA A 47 12.02 -9.04 2.33
C ALA A 47 10.59 -9.01 2.94
N TYR A 48 9.69 -9.83 2.41
CA TYR A 48 8.29 -9.85 2.80
C TYR A 48 8.07 -10.23 4.27
N TRP A 49 8.94 -11.09 4.83
CA TRP A 49 8.86 -11.51 6.23
C TRP A 49 9.75 -10.69 7.19
N ASP A 50 10.44 -9.66 6.69
CA ASP A 50 11.27 -8.75 7.49
C ASP A 50 10.54 -7.42 7.69
N ASP A 51 9.39 -7.46 8.35
CA ASP A 51 8.51 -6.30 8.57
C ASP A 51 9.04 -5.28 9.59
N GLU A 52 10.02 -5.67 10.40
CA GLU A 52 10.64 -4.79 11.39
C GLU A 52 11.72 -3.84 10.79
N HIS A 53 12.24 -4.12 9.59
CA HIS A 53 13.37 -3.38 9.00
C HIS A 53 13.06 -2.91 7.57
N PRO A 54 12.31 -1.81 7.41
CA PRO A 54 11.90 -1.33 6.08
C PRO A 54 13.08 -0.94 5.16
N GLU A 55 14.22 -0.49 5.71
CA GLU A 55 15.43 -0.25 4.93
C GLU A 55 15.93 -1.55 4.27
N ARG A 56 15.97 -2.64 5.04
CA ARG A 56 16.38 -3.94 4.53
C ARG A 56 15.39 -4.52 3.54
N GLN A 57 14.09 -4.29 3.76
CA GLN A 57 13.07 -4.64 2.77
C GLN A 57 13.35 -3.95 1.43
N VAL A 58 13.64 -2.65 1.42
CA VAL A 58 13.97 -1.89 0.21
C VAL A 58 15.20 -2.46 -0.50
N GLU A 59 16.24 -2.85 0.23
CA GLU A 59 17.43 -3.47 -0.34
C GLU A 59 17.09 -4.81 -1.03
N LEU A 60 16.46 -5.72 -0.31
CA LEU A 60 16.09 -7.05 -0.80
C LEU A 60 15.11 -7.00 -1.99
N PHE A 61 14.09 -6.14 -1.93
CA PHE A 61 13.18 -5.94 -3.05
C PHE A 61 13.91 -5.33 -4.26
N SER A 62 14.90 -4.46 -4.05
CA SER A 62 15.70 -3.88 -5.13
C SER A 62 16.60 -4.92 -5.80
N GLU A 63 17.18 -5.84 -5.02
CA GLU A 63 17.92 -6.98 -5.55
C GLU A 63 17.01 -7.94 -6.34
N SER A 64 15.84 -8.25 -5.81
CA SER A 64 14.82 -9.04 -6.51
C SER A 64 14.45 -8.42 -7.86
N LEU A 65 14.19 -7.10 -7.90
CA LEU A 65 13.88 -6.37 -9.12
C LEU A 65 15.05 -6.26 -10.10
N ALA A 66 16.29 -6.33 -9.64
CA ALA A 66 17.46 -6.40 -10.51
C ALA A 66 17.50 -7.73 -11.30
N LEU A 67 17.00 -8.82 -10.70
CA LEU A 67 16.89 -10.13 -11.31
C LEU A 67 15.60 -10.27 -12.14
N ASN A 68 14.47 -9.74 -11.64
CA ASN A 68 13.17 -9.76 -12.31
C ASN A 68 12.51 -8.37 -12.36
N PRO A 69 12.86 -7.49 -13.32
CA PRO A 69 12.38 -6.10 -13.39
C PRO A 69 10.90 -5.95 -13.82
N ARG A 70 10.18 -7.06 -14.03
CA ARG A 70 8.77 -7.03 -14.45
C ARG A 70 7.82 -7.58 -13.38
N ASP A 71 8.28 -7.67 -12.14
CA ASP A 71 7.45 -8.13 -11.04
C ASP A 71 6.71 -6.96 -10.37
N GLY A 72 5.43 -6.79 -10.73
CA GLY A 72 4.59 -5.73 -10.17
C GLY A 72 4.29 -5.92 -8.67
N ILE A 73 4.39 -7.15 -8.15
CA ILE A 73 4.17 -7.42 -6.72
C ILE A 73 5.37 -6.93 -5.91
N VAL A 74 6.58 -7.12 -6.43
CA VAL A 74 7.79 -6.62 -5.77
C VAL A 74 7.80 -5.08 -5.74
N TYR A 75 7.40 -4.43 -6.84
CA TYR A 75 7.23 -2.96 -6.83
C TYR A 75 6.21 -2.51 -5.80
N LEU A 76 5.04 -3.19 -5.71
CA LEU A 76 4.02 -2.85 -4.70
C LEU A 76 4.60 -2.89 -3.28
N ASN A 77 5.29 -3.98 -2.92
CA ASN A 77 5.84 -4.16 -1.58
C ASN A 77 7.01 -3.21 -1.30
N ARG A 78 7.87 -2.94 -2.29
CA ARG A 78 8.94 -1.93 -2.12
C ARG A 78 8.37 -0.53 -1.95
N GLY A 79 7.28 -0.20 -2.65
CA GLY A 79 6.55 1.05 -2.46
C GLY A 79 5.99 1.19 -1.04
N ILE A 80 5.48 0.10 -0.45
CA ILE A 80 5.03 0.08 0.95
C ILE A 80 6.22 0.33 1.90
N ALA A 81 7.36 -0.32 1.66
CA ALA A 81 8.57 -0.10 2.46
C ALA A 81 9.09 1.34 2.34
N TYR A 82 9.05 1.95 1.14
CA TYR A 82 9.37 3.37 0.98
C TYR A 82 8.40 4.30 1.72
N ASP A 83 7.09 3.99 1.72
CA ASP A 83 6.10 4.77 2.48
C ASP A 83 6.36 4.67 3.98
N ALA A 84 6.71 3.49 4.51
CA ALA A 84 7.12 3.30 5.90
C ALA A 84 8.36 4.12 6.29
N LEU A 85 9.29 4.32 5.35
CA LEU A 85 10.47 5.19 5.51
C LEU A 85 10.16 6.68 5.30
N GLY A 86 8.93 7.04 4.94
CA GLY A 86 8.53 8.41 4.62
C GLY A 86 8.99 8.91 3.25
N ASP A 87 9.55 8.05 2.40
CA ASP A 87 9.96 8.39 1.05
C ASP A 87 8.78 8.29 0.07
N MET A 88 7.92 9.29 0.15
CA MET A 88 6.68 9.34 -0.62
C MET A 88 6.91 9.39 -2.14
N GLU A 89 8.01 9.97 -2.59
CA GLU A 89 8.32 10.09 -4.02
C GLU A 89 8.65 8.71 -4.63
N ARG A 90 9.54 7.95 -3.98
CA ARG A 90 9.89 6.60 -4.44
C ARG A 90 8.73 5.64 -4.27
N ALA A 91 7.94 5.77 -3.19
CA ALA A 91 6.73 4.98 -2.99
C ALA A 91 5.73 5.18 -4.14
N LEU A 92 5.46 6.45 -4.52
CA LEU A 92 4.55 6.78 -5.63
C LEU A 92 5.03 6.17 -6.94
N ALA A 93 6.31 6.31 -7.27
CA ALA A 93 6.90 5.75 -8.48
C ALA A 93 6.75 4.21 -8.54
N ASP A 94 6.94 3.53 -7.41
CA ASP A 94 6.80 2.09 -7.31
C ASP A 94 5.33 1.64 -7.41
N PHE A 95 4.38 2.34 -6.80
CA PHE A 95 2.96 2.05 -6.98
C PHE A 95 2.49 2.25 -8.43
N GLU A 96 3.01 3.25 -9.14
CA GLU A 96 2.74 3.45 -10.57
C GLU A 96 3.30 2.30 -11.43
N GLN A 97 4.49 1.77 -11.09
CA GLN A 97 5.04 0.59 -11.75
C GLN A 97 4.20 -0.65 -11.46
N ALA A 98 3.79 -0.85 -10.20
CA ALA A 98 2.93 -1.96 -9.80
C ALA A 98 1.60 -1.95 -10.58
N ILE A 99 0.96 -0.78 -10.71
CA ILE A 99 -0.29 -0.61 -11.49
C ILE A 99 -0.05 -0.92 -12.97
N ARG A 100 1.06 -0.45 -13.55
CA ARG A 100 1.37 -0.69 -14.96
C ARG A 100 1.59 -2.18 -15.26
N LEU A 101 2.25 -2.90 -14.36
CA LEU A 101 2.58 -4.31 -14.52
C LEU A 101 1.43 -5.24 -14.10
N CYS A 102 0.68 -4.85 -13.09
CA CYS A 102 -0.43 -5.60 -12.51
C CYS A 102 -1.71 -4.72 -12.41
N PRO A 103 -2.34 -4.34 -13.54
CA PRO A 103 -3.44 -3.37 -13.58
C PRO A 103 -4.75 -3.86 -12.92
N LYS A 104 -4.82 -5.11 -12.50
CA LYS A 104 -5.95 -5.70 -11.78
C LYS A 104 -5.72 -5.83 -10.27
N ARG A 105 -4.61 -5.30 -9.75
CA ARG A 105 -4.25 -5.39 -8.35
C ARG A 105 -4.87 -4.22 -7.57
N ALA A 106 -5.94 -4.49 -6.82
CA ALA A 106 -6.68 -3.48 -6.07
C ALA A 106 -5.79 -2.75 -5.05
N GLU A 107 -4.90 -3.47 -4.39
CA GLU A 107 -3.99 -2.94 -3.36
C GLU A 107 -3.06 -1.85 -3.90
N ALA A 108 -2.60 -1.97 -5.15
CA ALA A 108 -1.71 -0.98 -5.76
C ALA A 108 -2.42 0.37 -5.95
N TYR A 109 -3.68 0.36 -6.34
CA TYR A 109 -4.50 1.58 -6.42
C TYR A 109 -4.80 2.13 -5.04
N ASN A 110 -5.21 1.28 -4.08
CA ASN A 110 -5.49 1.72 -2.72
C ASN A 110 -4.27 2.40 -2.09
N ASN A 111 -3.08 1.82 -2.20
CA ASN A 111 -1.86 2.37 -1.62
C ASN A 111 -1.44 3.68 -2.31
N ARG A 112 -1.58 3.80 -3.64
CA ARG A 112 -1.35 5.07 -4.33
C ARG A 112 -2.36 6.14 -3.89
N GLY A 113 -3.62 5.78 -3.78
CA GLY A 113 -4.67 6.65 -3.27
C GLY A 113 -4.39 7.13 -1.84
N TYR A 114 -3.96 6.21 -0.97
CA TYR A 114 -3.61 6.54 0.41
C TYR A 114 -2.40 7.49 0.50
N LEU A 115 -1.39 7.29 -0.35
CA LEU A 115 -0.25 8.19 -0.42
C LEU A 115 -0.66 9.61 -0.85
N ARG A 116 -1.55 9.72 -1.84
CA ARG A 116 -2.14 11.00 -2.26
C ARG A 116 -2.97 11.63 -1.15
N TYR A 117 -3.74 10.83 -0.42
CA TYR A 117 -4.50 11.29 0.74
C TYR A 117 -3.57 11.89 1.82
N LYS A 118 -2.46 11.22 2.15
CA LYS A 118 -1.44 11.74 3.08
C LYS A 118 -0.83 13.07 2.62
N GLN A 119 -0.76 13.31 1.32
CA GLN A 119 -0.30 14.57 0.70
C GLN A 119 -1.39 15.65 0.63
N GLY A 120 -2.60 15.40 1.14
CA GLY A 120 -3.74 16.31 1.06
C GLY A 120 -4.40 16.38 -0.33
N GLN A 121 -4.05 15.49 -1.24
CA GLN A 121 -4.57 15.43 -2.62
C GLN A 121 -5.86 14.58 -2.67
N TYR A 122 -6.87 14.96 -1.89
CA TYR A 122 -8.06 14.15 -1.66
C TYR A 122 -8.86 13.87 -2.94
N GLU A 123 -9.04 14.87 -3.81
CA GLU A 123 -9.72 14.71 -5.10
C GLU A 123 -9.00 13.73 -6.02
N GLN A 124 -7.67 13.64 -5.93
CA GLN A 124 -6.88 12.71 -6.73
C GLN A 124 -6.83 11.30 -6.12
N ALA A 125 -7.02 11.19 -4.81
CA ALA A 125 -7.06 9.91 -4.09
C ALA A 125 -8.37 9.13 -4.38
N ILE A 126 -9.52 9.83 -4.45
CA ILE A 126 -10.84 9.23 -4.66
C ILE A 126 -10.92 8.32 -5.89
N PRO A 127 -10.45 8.71 -7.09
CA PRO A 127 -10.42 7.83 -8.25
C PRO A 127 -9.61 6.53 -8.03
N ASP A 128 -8.53 6.60 -7.28
CA ASP A 128 -7.70 5.43 -6.97
C ASP A 128 -8.45 4.46 -6.04
N PHE A 129 -9.05 4.95 -4.96
CA PHE A 129 -9.87 4.13 -4.07
C PHE A 129 -11.09 3.55 -4.83
N THR A 130 -11.71 4.35 -5.69
CA THR A 130 -12.82 3.87 -6.51
C THR A 130 -12.37 2.73 -7.42
N LYS A 131 -11.17 2.83 -8.02
CA LYS A 131 -10.62 1.76 -8.85
C LYS A 131 -10.29 0.51 -8.04
N ALA A 132 -9.78 0.67 -6.83
CA ALA A 132 -9.55 -0.45 -5.91
C ALA A 132 -10.86 -1.19 -5.59
N ILE A 133 -11.93 -0.46 -5.30
CA ILE A 133 -13.27 -1.00 -5.03
C ILE A 133 -13.87 -1.70 -6.27
N GLU A 134 -13.72 -1.12 -7.47
CA GLU A 134 -14.15 -1.77 -8.71
C GLU A 134 -13.47 -3.12 -8.94
N LEU A 135 -12.19 -3.23 -8.57
CA LEU A 135 -11.39 -4.44 -8.72
C LEU A 135 -11.66 -5.47 -7.61
N ASN A 136 -11.93 -5.01 -6.40
CA ASN A 136 -12.30 -5.83 -5.25
C ASN A 136 -13.44 -5.14 -4.48
N PRO A 137 -14.71 -5.51 -4.75
CA PRO A 137 -15.88 -4.94 -4.06
C PRO A 137 -15.95 -5.22 -2.55
N ASP A 138 -15.19 -6.19 -2.05
CA ASP A 138 -15.12 -6.55 -0.64
C ASP A 138 -13.89 -5.96 0.07
N TYR A 139 -13.29 -4.89 -0.50
CA TYR A 139 -12.11 -4.27 0.07
C TYR A 139 -12.48 -3.17 1.09
N ALA A 140 -12.80 -3.57 2.32
CA ALA A 140 -13.23 -2.68 3.41
C ALA A 140 -12.32 -1.47 3.60
N GLN A 141 -10.99 -1.67 3.58
CA GLN A 141 -10.01 -0.60 3.72
C GLN A 141 -10.13 0.47 2.61
N ALA A 142 -10.42 0.08 1.37
CA ALA A 142 -10.57 1.04 0.26
C ALA A 142 -11.83 1.90 0.42
N TYR A 143 -12.93 1.31 0.90
CA TYR A 143 -14.13 2.08 1.27
C TYR A 143 -13.83 3.05 2.41
N CYS A 144 -13.22 2.58 3.50
CA CYS A 144 -12.85 3.42 4.64
C CYS A 144 -11.94 4.59 4.23
N SER A 145 -10.93 4.33 3.39
CA SER A 145 -10.00 5.35 2.88
C SER A 145 -10.71 6.36 1.97
N ARG A 146 -11.65 5.92 1.11
CA ARG A 146 -12.44 6.82 0.26
C ARG A 146 -13.40 7.65 1.10
N GLY A 147 -14.04 7.05 2.10
CA GLY A 147 -14.86 7.74 3.07
C GLY A 147 -14.11 8.85 3.80
N SER A 148 -12.89 8.55 4.25
CA SER A 148 -12.01 9.57 4.87
C SER A 148 -11.69 10.71 3.90
N ALA A 149 -11.39 10.41 2.64
CA ALA A 149 -11.14 11.43 1.62
C ALA A 149 -12.37 12.29 1.32
N TYR A 150 -13.57 11.68 1.28
CA TYR A 150 -14.83 12.42 1.18
C TYR A 150 -15.07 13.32 2.39
N GLY A 151 -14.78 12.83 3.60
CA GLY A 151 -14.88 13.61 4.84
C GLY A 151 -14.02 14.87 4.81
N MET A 152 -12.75 14.74 4.37
CA MET A 152 -11.82 15.87 4.23
C MET A 152 -12.29 16.92 3.20
N LEU A 153 -13.13 16.52 2.25
CA LEU A 153 -13.76 17.42 1.26
C LEU A 153 -15.13 17.95 1.66
N GLY A 154 -15.59 17.65 2.88
CA GLY A 154 -16.93 18.04 3.37
C GLY A 154 -18.09 17.28 2.68
N ARG A 155 -17.81 16.17 2.00
CA ARG A 155 -18.81 15.33 1.31
C ARG A 155 -19.36 14.30 2.29
N HIS A 156 -20.07 14.77 3.28
CA HIS A 156 -20.43 14.04 4.48
C HIS A 156 -21.29 12.79 4.23
N GLU A 157 -22.30 12.88 3.36
CA GLU A 157 -23.17 11.73 3.03
C GLU A 157 -22.39 10.60 2.37
N GLN A 158 -21.45 10.95 1.47
CA GLN A 158 -20.61 9.98 0.79
C GLN A 158 -19.59 9.33 1.75
N ALA A 159 -19.05 10.14 2.67
CA ALA A 159 -18.13 9.65 3.69
C ALA A 159 -18.80 8.60 4.59
N MET A 160 -19.99 8.90 5.12
CA MET A 160 -20.71 8.00 5.99
C MET A 160 -21.11 6.70 5.27
N ALA A 161 -21.65 6.80 4.04
CA ALA A 161 -22.03 5.63 3.27
C ALA A 161 -20.85 4.67 3.02
N ASP A 162 -19.67 5.21 2.73
CA ASP A 162 -18.47 4.41 2.53
C ASP A 162 -17.95 3.78 3.84
N ILE A 163 -17.98 4.52 4.95
CA ILE A 163 -17.56 4.00 6.26
C ILE A 163 -18.51 2.87 6.72
N GLU A 164 -19.83 3.06 6.58
CA GLU A 164 -20.82 2.05 6.90
C GLU A 164 -20.61 0.79 6.03
N LYS A 165 -20.29 0.97 4.74
CA LYS A 165 -20.00 -0.15 3.85
C LYS A 165 -18.73 -0.89 4.25
N ALA A 166 -17.70 -0.19 4.71
CA ALA A 166 -16.49 -0.82 5.24
C ALA A 166 -16.79 -1.72 6.45
N ILE A 167 -17.62 -1.24 7.38
CA ILE A 167 -18.05 -2.00 8.57
C ILE A 167 -18.96 -3.19 8.20
N GLU A 168 -19.83 -3.02 7.20
CA GLU A 168 -20.66 -4.13 6.69
C GLU A 168 -19.79 -5.27 6.11
N ILE A 169 -18.73 -4.91 5.37
CA ILE A 169 -17.81 -5.88 4.75
C ILE A 169 -16.94 -6.56 5.80
N ASP A 170 -16.36 -5.78 6.71
CA ASP A 170 -15.46 -6.27 7.76
C ASP A 170 -15.84 -5.62 9.11
N PRO A 171 -16.69 -6.31 9.88
CA PRO A 171 -17.09 -5.84 11.21
C PRO A 171 -15.94 -5.74 12.23
N ASP A 172 -14.82 -6.43 11.99
CA ASP A 172 -13.63 -6.40 12.86
C ASP A 172 -12.62 -5.31 12.46
N PHE A 173 -12.92 -4.55 11.39
CA PHE A 173 -12.08 -3.45 10.95
C PHE A 173 -12.25 -2.21 11.84
N LEU A 174 -11.63 -2.22 13.02
CA LEU A 174 -11.82 -1.24 14.09
C LEU A 174 -11.55 0.22 13.68
N LEU A 175 -10.61 0.45 12.73
CA LEU A 175 -10.34 1.80 12.23
C LEU A 175 -11.58 2.44 11.55
N ALA A 176 -12.48 1.66 10.97
CA ALA A 176 -13.70 2.20 10.38
C ALA A 176 -14.64 2.77 11.44
N TYR A 177 -14.73 2.16 12.63
CA TYR A 177 -15.49 2.69 13.76
C TYR A 177 -14.88 3.99 14.30
N VAL A 178 -13.54 4.06 14.38
CA VAL A 178 -12.83 5.30 14.76
C VAL A 178 -13.16 6.43 13.78
N ASN A 179 -13.15 6.14 12.48
CA ASN A 179 -13.50 7.14 11.46
C ASN A 179 -14.98 7.55 11.54
N ARG A 180 -15.89 6.64 11.87
CA ARG A 180 -17.31 6.96 12.11
C ARG A 180 -17.49 7.83 13.35
N ALA A 181 -16.76 7.54 14.41
CA ALA A 181 -16.76 8.35 15.62
C ALA A 181 -16.24 9.77 15.38
N ALA A 182 -15.13 9.91 14.63
CA ALA A 182 -14.62 11.22 14.23
C ALA A 182 -15.65 12.01 13.41
N TYR A 183 -16.43 11.31 12.58
CA TYR A 183 -17.53 11.92 11.85
C TYR A 183 -18.68 12.36 12.78
N TYR A 184 -19.09 11.55 13.76
CA TYR A 184 -20.08 11.92 14.77
C TYR A 184 -19.65 13.16 15.59
N LEU A 185 -18.36 13.25 15.94
CA LEU A 185 -17.81 14.45 16.60
C LEU A 185 -17.95 15.71 15.75
N ASN A 186 -17.76 15.62 14.44
CA ASN A 186 -17.97 16.75 13.53
C ASN A 186 -19.45 17.18 13.43
N LEU A 187 -20.38 16.27 13.70
CA LEU A 187 -21.82 16.54 13.76
C LEU A 187 -22.31 16.90 15.16
N ASP A 188 -21.42 17.08 16.12
CA ASP A 188 -21.70 17.33 17.53
C ASP A 188 -22.54 16.21 18.22
N ARG A 189 -22.47 14.99 17.68
CA ARG A 189 -23.11 13.76 18.20
C ARG A 189 -22.15 13.04 19.14
N ILE A 190 -21.80 13.69 20.25
CA ILE A 190 -20.69 13.27 21.13
C ILE A 190 -20.96 11.90 21.78
N GLY A 191 -22.20 11.65 22.21
CA GLY A 191 -22.57 10.38 22.85
C GLY A 191 -22.35 9.17 21.92
N GLU A 192 -22.72 9.30 20.64
CA GLU A 192 -22.55 8.24 19.65
C GLU A 192 -21.07 8.04 19.32
N ALA A 193 -20.29 9.12 19.26
CA ALA A 193 -18.84 9.02 19.09
C ALA A 193 -18.19 8.26 20.26
N GLU A 194 -18.59 8.55 21.51
CA GLU A 194 -18.07 7.84 22.68
C GLU A 194 -18.43 6.36 22.69
N GLU A 195 -19.62 5.99 22.27
CA GLU A 195 -20.05 4.59 22.19
C GLU A 195 -19.17 3.80 21.21
N GLU A 196 -18.93 4.34 20.00
CA GLU A 196 -18.07 3.76 19.01
C GLU A 196 -16.62 3.59 19.50
N LEU A 197 -16.06 4.63 20.11
CA LEU A 197 -14.67 4.61 20.60
C LEU A 197 -14.49 3.65 21.77
N LYS A 198 -15.47 3.51 22.64
CA LYS A 198 -15.48 2.49 23.71
C LYS A 198 -15.54 1.08 23.12
N TYR A 199 -16.41 0.88 22.12
CA TYR A 199 -16.47 -0.40 21.40
C TYR A 199 -15.10 -0.76 20.83
N VAL A 200 -14.38 0.18 20.19
CA VAL A 200 -13.03 -0.07 19.66
C VAL A 200 -12.05 -0.53 20.74
N LEU A 201 -12.02 0.15 21.91
CA LEU A 201 -11.11 -0.22 22.99
C LEU A 201 -11.41 -1.60 23.60
N ASP A 202 -12.70 -1.98 23.63
CA ASP A 202 -13.13 -3.29 24.15
C ASP A 202 -12.75 -4.45 23.22
N HIS A 203 -12.39 -4.18 21.94
CA HIS A 203 -12.03 -5.17 20.93
C HIS A 203 -10.51 -5.24 20.65
N GLU A 204 -9.70 -4.85 21.64
CA GLU A 204 -8.22 -4.99 21.61
C GLU A 204 -7.57 -4.46 20.32
N PRO A 205 -7.73 -3.15 20.00
CA PRO A 205 -7.15 -2.56 18.80
C PRO A 205 -5.61 -2.61 18.83
N ASP A 206 -5.00 -2.58 17.63
CA ASP A 206 -3.56 -2.34 17.51
C ASP A 206 -3.15 -1.00 18.13
N ASP A 207 -1.84 -0.83 18.39
CA ASP A 207 -1.34 0.33 19.13
C ASP A 207 -1.68 1.66 18.44
N ALA A 208 -1.62 1.72 17.11
CA ALA A 208 -1.93 2.94 16.35
C ALA A 208 -3.42 3.29 16.41
N THR A 209 -4.30 2.29 16.26
CA THR A 209 -5.76 2.45 16.38
C THR A 209 -6.13 2.81 17.82
N ARG A 210 -5.49 2.24 18.82
CA ARG A 210 -5.67 2.56 20.24
C ARG A 210 -5.31 4.02 20.52
N GLU A 211 -4.14 4.47 20.10
CA GLU A 211 -3.69 5.84 20.33
C GLU A 211 -4.65 6.86 19.71
N LEU A 212 -5.09 6.62 18.48
CA LEU A 212 -6.06 7.47 17.78
C LEU A 212 -7.42 7.48 18.50
N THR A 213 -7.87 6.32 19.00
CA THR A 213 -9.12 6.18 19.75
C THR A 213 -9.09 7.00 21.06
N GLU A 214 -7.99 6.91 21.80
CA GLU A 214 -7.81 7.67 23.05
C GLU A 214 -7.76 9.16 22.79
N GLN A 215 -7.16 9.64 21.70
CA GLN A 215 -7.16 11.04 21.29
C GLN A 215 -8.60 11.54 21.03
N TYR A 216 -9.41 10.79 20.30
CA TYR A 216 -10.80 11.18 20.05
C TYR A 216 -11.68 11.10 21.30
N LEU A 217 -11.45 10.15 22.21
CA LEU A 217 -12.15 10.13 23.51
C LEU A 217 -11.81 11.36 24.35
N ALA A 218 -10.56 11.80 24.36
CA ALA A 218 -10.18 13.04 25.03
C ALA A 218 -10.94 14.26 24.46
N MET A 219 -11.11 14.34 23.13
CA MET A 219 -11.90 15.38 22.48
C MET A 219 -13.40 15.31 22.87
N CYS A 220 -13.98 14.10 22.98
CA CYS A 220 -15.35 13.94 23.50
C CYS A 220 -15.48 14.52 24.90
N HIS A 221 -14.53 14.18 25.79
CA HIS A 221 -14.54 14.66 27.18
C HIS A 221 -14.38 16.19 27.30
N GLU A 222 -13.64 16.81 26.38
CA GLU A 222 -13.52 18.28 26.36
C GLU A 222 -14.82 18.93 25.93
N LYS A 223 -15.44 18.45 24.85
CA LYS A 223 -16.72 18.96 24.35
C LYS A 223 -17.90 18.80 25.37
N ASN A 224 -17.87 17.74 26.17
CA ASN A 224 -18.88 17.53 27.21
C ASN A 224 -18.76 18.50 28.42
N LYS A 225 -17.69 19.31 28.50
CA LYS A 225 -17.50 20.30 29.58
C LYS A 225 -17.94 21.69 29.19
N GLU A 226 -18.17 21.94 27.90
CA GLU A 226 -18.69 23.20 27.35
C GLU A 226 -20.24 23.23 27.36
#